data_326d8acd400bc594c9de0e692b5092ab
#
_entry.id   326d8acd400bc594c9de0e692b5092ab
#
_cell.length_a   1.000
_cell.length_b   1.000
_cell.length_c   1.000
_cell.angle_alpha   90.00
_cell.angle_beta   90.00
_cell.angle_gamma   90.00
#
_symmetry.space_group_name_H-M   'P 1'
#
loop_
_entity.id
_entity.type
_entity.pdbx_description
1 polymer ?
#
loop_
_entity_poly.entity_id
_entity_poly.type
_entity_poly.pdbx_seq_one_letter_code
_entity_poly.pdbx_strand_id
1 'polypeptide(L)'
;MAADAPDGDHAAGAVTSELHLGFDVGGTKIFGVATDVDGELQRTLREPTPHGAEPLLDALADMVAQLGSDADVVSVGVGMAGLITTDGRVTVSPNVVGVDGADIGSGLSEMVGLPVFLDNEVNCAARWELASGAARGIRDGVMVSLGTGIGGAFMLDGEVLRGSGGLAGEPGHMIVEAGGRECACGRQGCWEMYASGSALDRMAAERLGHDASGPAATAAARRGDPPALEVLDEFAYWLALGISNLCILTDPEMVVIGGGLSEDWDLLAQPTEAHLAALLIGRSPTSRPRIVPSQAGELSAALGAAQGHSNAFDDGSSRVT
;
A
#
# COMPACT_ATOMS: atom_id res chain seq x y z
N MET A 1 51.89 -21.69 -48.68
CA MET A 1 51.72 -20.38 -48.04
C MET A 1 50.29 -20.40 -47.39
N ALA A 2 50.23 -20.68 -46.09
CA ALA A 2 49.02 -20.66 -45.29
C ALA A 2 48.91 -19.23 -44.78
N ALA A 3 47.69 -18.64 -44.94
CA ALA A 3 47.36 -17.35 -44.39
C ALA A 3 46.58 -17.59 -43.09
N ASP A 4 47.13 -17.12 -41.97
CA ASP A 4 46.50 -17.08 -40.68
C ASP A 4 45.26 -16.17 -40.69
N ALA A 5 44.13 -16.71 -40.20
CA ALA A 5 42.97 -15.93 -39.80
C ALA A 5 43.13 -15.50 -38.34
N PRO A 6 42.82 -14.25 -37.96
CA PRO A 6 42.88 -13.84 -36.57
C PRO A 6 41.63 -14.36 -35.82
N ASP A 7 41.88 -15.08 -34.74
CA ASP A 7 40.88 -15.38 -33.69
C ASP A 7 40.35 -14.07 -33.12
N GLY A 8 39.11 -13.75 -33.43
CA GLY A 8 38.35 -12.69 -32.79
C GLY A 8 37.71 -13.24 -31.52
N ASP A 9 38.40 -13.06 -30.41
CA ASP A 9 37.85 -13.27 -29.06
C ASP A 9 36.78 -12.19 -28.79
N HIS A 10 35.53 -12.46 -29.17
CA HIS A 10 34.42 -11.68 -28.73
C HIS A 10 34.10 -12.13 -27.29
N ALA A 11 34.77 -11.50 -26.33
CA ALA A 11 34.25 -11.48 -24.94
C ALA A 11 32.81 -10.95 -24.98
N ALA A 12 31.87 -11.86 -24.90
CA ALA A 12 30.48 -11.50 -24.62
C ALA A 12 30.47 -10.80 -23.26
N GLY A 13 30.39 -9.48 -23.28
CA GLY A 13 30.16 -8.69 -22.09
C GLY A 13 28.88 -9.26 -21.42
N ALA A 14 29.01 -9.70 -20.19
CA ALA A 14 27.86 -10.06 -19.38
C ALA A 14 26.93 -8.84 -19.37
N VAL A 15 25.77 -8.97 -19.98
CA VAL A 15 24.70 -7.97 -19.86
C VAL A 15 24.27 -8.05 -18.40
N THR A 16 24.77 -7.15 -17.57
CA THR A 16 24.27 -7.00 -16.22
C THR A 16 22.81 -6.54 -16.34
N SER A 17 21.88 -7.33 -15.79
CA SER A 17 20.47 -6.96 -15.77
C SER A 17 20.28 -5.73 -14.90
N GLU A 18 19.68 -4.68 -15.44
CA GLU A 18 19.27 -3.50 -14.67
C GLU A 18 18.13 -3.91 -13.72
N LEU A 19 18.25 -3.52 -12.45
CA LEU A 19 17.25 -3.80 -11.41
C LEU A 19 16.74 -2.52 -10.75
N HIS A 20 15.45 -2.53 -10.45
CA HIS A 20 14.80 -1.57 -9.59
C HIS A 20 14.47 -2.27 -8.27
N LEU A 21 14.89 -1.69 -7.15
CA LEU A 21 14.61 -2.25 -5.83
C LEU A 21 13.43 -1.53 -5.17
N GLY A 22 12.59 -2.29 -4.51
CA GLY A 22 11.46 -1.75 -3.76
C GLY A 22 11.37 -2.37 -2.37
N PHE A 23 11.10 -1.54 -1.38
CA PHE A 23 10.97 -1.95 0.01
C PHE A 23 9.63 -1.53 0.57
N ASP A 24 8.97 -2.45 1.30
CA ASP A 24 7.83 -2.17 2.17
C ASP A 24 8.30 -2.25 3.62
N VAL A 25 8.30 -1.09 4.31
CA VAL A 25 8.77 -0.95 5.68
C VAL A 25 7.58 -0.89 6.63
N GLY A 26 7.22 -2.04 7.17
CA GLY A 26 6.23 -2.14 8.24
C GLY A 26 6.86 -2.07 9.63
N GLY A 27 6.02 -2.10 10.67
CA GLY A 27 6.48 -1.99 12.07
C GLY A 27 7.30 -3.18 12.59
N THR A 28 7.20 -4.35 11.96
CA THR A 28 7.86 -5.59 12.42
C THR A 28 8.80 -6.21 11.40
N LYS A 29 8.58 -5.95 10.12
CA LYS A 29 9.36 -6.52 9.02
C LYS A 29 9.55 -5.49 7.91
N ILE A 30 10.68 -5.59 7.23
CA ILE A 30 10.95 -4.97 5.94
C ILE A 30 10.84 -6.07 4.89
N PHE A 31 10.06 -5.82 3.85
CA PHE A 31 9.96 -6.72 2.70
C PHE A 31 10.56 -6.05 1.47
N GLY A 32 11.64 -6.62 0.95
CA GLY A 32 12.36 -6.12 -0.22
C GLY A 32 12.09 -6.96 -1.46
N VAL A 33 11.97 -6.30 -2.60
CA VAL A 33 11.89 -6.92 -3.93
C VAL A 33 12.93 -6.31 -4.86
N ALA A 34 13.37 -7.10 -5.85
CA ALA A 34 14.08 -6.61 -7.02
C ALA A 34 13.25 -6.96 -8.26
N THR A 35 13.00 -5.97 -9.11
CA THR A 35 12.31 -6.15 -10.40
C THR A 35 13.25 -5.77 -11.52
N ASP A 36 13.06 -6.36 -12.70
CA ASP A 36 13.71 -5.90 -13.92
C ASP A 36 13.02 -4.64 -14.50
N VAL A 37 13.50 -4.17 -15.65
CA VAL A 37 12.96 -2.99 -16.34
C VAL A 37 11.52 -3.13 -16.81
N ASP A 38 11.03 -4.36 -16.97
CA ASP A 38 9.64 -4.67 -17.33
C ASP A 38 8.73 -4.79 -16.09
N GLY A 39 9.31 -4.66 -14.88
CA GLY A 39 8.61 -4.76 -13.60
C GLY A 39 8.41 -6.20 -13.12
N GLU A 40 9.03 -7.19 -13.78
CA GLU A 40 8.92 -8.60 -13.40
C GLU A 40 9.78 -8.91 -12.16
N LEU A 41 9.20 -9.61 -11.19
CA LEU A 41 9.85 -9.94 -9.92
C LEU A 41 11.01 -10.91 -10.13
N GLN A 42 12.22 -10.52 -9.72
CA GLN A 42 13.44 -11.30 -9.83
C GLN A 42 13.87 -11.90 -8.49
N ARG A 43 13.84 -11.12 -7.43
CA ARG A 43 14.33 -11.50 -6.09
C ARG A 43 13.42 -10.94 -5.00
N THR A 44 13.43 -11.60 -3.84
CA THR A 44 12.78 -11.10 -2.61
C THR A 44 13.72 -11.31 -1.42
N LEU A 45 13.59 -10.42 -0.41
CA LEU A 45 14.31 -10.49 0.85
C LEU A 45 13.39 -10.03 1.98
N ARG A 46 13.53 -10.62 3.17
CA ARG A 46 12.79 -10.20 4.36
C ARG A 46 13.75 -10.04 5.52
N GLU A 47 13.62 -8.92 6.22
CA GLU A 47 14.39 -8.63 7.43
C GLU A 47 13.46 -8.05 8.52
N PRO A 48 13.80 -8.21 9.80
CA PRO A 48 13.10 -7.52 10.88
C PRO A 48 13.29 -6.00 10.75
N THR A 49 12.25 -5.22 11.09
CA THR A 49 12.38 -3.76 11.15
C THR A 49 13.11 -3.35 12.42
N PRO A 50 14.28 -2.71 12.34
CA PRO A 50 14.97 -2.20 13.51
C PRO A 50 14.31 -0.92 14.02
N HIS A 51 14.56 -0.59 15.30
CA HIS A 51 14.06 0.64 15.89
C HIS A 51 15.08 1.78 15.71
N GLY A 52 14.61 2.95 15.29
CA GLY A 52 15.42 4.15 15.08
C GLY A 52 15.82 4.37 13.62
N ALA A 53 16.03 5.64 13.27
CA ALA A 53 16.33 6.03 11.88
C ALA A 53 17.67 5.50 11.38
N GLU A 54 18.76 5.62 12.16
CA GLU A 54 20.09 5.13 11.76
C GLU A 54 20.11 3.61 11.55
N PRO A 55 19.62 2.76 12.50
CA PRO A 55 19.56 1.32 12.29
C PRO A 55 18.66 0.92 11.09
N LEU A 56 17.59 1.67 10.83
CA LEU A 56 16.73 1.42 9.66
C LEU A 56 17.47 1.71 8.34
N LEU A 57 18.20 2.83 8.28
CA LEU A 57 19.02 3.18 7.11
C LEU A 57 20.10 2.13 6.86
N ASP A 58 20.80 1.69 7.90
CA ASP A 58 21.80 0.62 7.79
C ASP A 58 21.20 -0.68 7.24
N ALA A 59 20.03 -1.11 7.81
CA ALA A 59 19.35 -2.31 7.34
C ALA A 59 18.90 -2.20 5.87
N LEU A 60 18.34 -1.05 5.47
CA LEU A 60 17.95 -0.82 4.07
C LEU A 60 19.16 -0.83 3.12
N ALA A 61 20.25 -0.18 3.50
CA ALA A 61 21.49 -0.18 2.69
C ALA A 61 22.07 -1.60 2.53
N ASP A 62 22.08 -2.40 3.61
CA ASP A 62 22.50 -3.80 3.56
C ASP A 62 21.56 -4.63 2.65
N MET A 63 20.24 -4.41 2.71
CA MET A 63 19.28 -5.09 1.83
C MET A 63 19.46 -4.68 0.36
N VAL A 64 19.76 -3.40 0.09
CA VAL A 64 20.11 -2.92 -1.26
C VAL A 64 21.33 -3.68 -1.80
N ALA A 65 22.40 -3.79 -1.01
CA ALA A 65 23.60 -4.53 -1.40
C ALA A 65 23.33 -6.03 -1.65
N GLN A 66 22.48 -6.66 -0.85
CA GLN A 66 22.12 -8.07 -1.00
C GLN A 66 21.26 -8.32 -2.23
N LEU A 67 20.19 -7.54 -2.43
CA LEU A 67 19.26 -7.70 -3.57
C LEU A 67 19.92 -7.31 -4.89
N GLY A 68 20.80 -6.30 -4.87
CA GLY A 68 21.54 -5.81 -6.04
C GLY A 68 22.81 -6.58 -6.34
N SER A 69 23.17 -7.65 -5.58
CA SER A 69 24.38 -8.44 -5.83
C SER A 69 24.37 -8.98 -7.26
N ASP A 70 25.47 -8.76 -7.98
CA ASP A 70 25.70 -9.21 -9.37
C ASP A 70 24.77 -8.56 -10.43
N ALA A 71 24.17 -7.40 -10.12
CA ALA A 71 23.32 -6.65 -11.04
C ALA A 71 23.63 -5.14 -11.00
N ASP A 72 23.12 -4.40 -11.98
CA ASP A 72 23.19 -2.94 -12.01
C ASP A 72 21.88 -2.39 -11.38
N VAL A 73 21.98 -1.87 -10.15
CA VAL A 73 20.83 -1.26 -9.47
C VAL A 73 20.66 0.16 -9.96
N VAL A 74 19.52 0.45 -10.59
CA VAL A 74 19.22 1.75 -11.21
C VAL A 74 18.53 2.71 -10.25
N SER A 75 17.62 2.19 -9.39
CA SER A 75 16.86 2.99 -8.43
C SER A 75 16.39 2.18 -7.24
N VAL A 76 16.10 2.89 -6.17
CA VAL A 76 15.55 2.32 -4.94
C VAL A 76 14.24 3.05 -4.58
N GLY A 77 13.18 2.31 -4.31
CA GLY A 77 11.93 2.83 -3.78
C GLY A 77 11.65 2.28 -2.39
N VAL A 78 11.07 3.10 -1.52
CA VAL A 78 10.67 2.70 -0.16
C VAL A 78 9.23 3.12 0.08
N GLY A 79 8.35 2.16 0.34
CA GLY A 79 7.04 2.36 0.91
C GLY A 79 7.12 2.22 2.43
N MET A 80 6.65 3.20 3.18
CA MET A 80 6.71 3.18 4.63
C MET A 80 5.38 3.55 5.25
N ALA A 81 4.99 2.78 6.28
CA ALA A 81 3.81 3.10 7.08
C ALA A 81 4.00 4.43 7.82
N GLY A 82 3.18 5.44 7.49
CA GLY A 82 3.23 6.76 8.11
C GLY A 82 2.99 7.92 7.16
N LEU A 83 3.10 9.13 7.70
CA LEU A 83 2.96 10.38 6.94
C LEU A 83 4.31 10.79 6.32
N ILE A 84 4.41 10.70 5.02
CA ILE A 84 5.63 10.96 4.24
C ILE A 84 5.45 12.23 3.42
N THR A 85 6.36 13.19 3.59
CA THR A 85 6.36 14.43 2.82
C THR A 85 6.87 14.24 1.40
N THR A 86 6.59 15.20 0.52
CA THR A 86 7.04 15.14 -0.88
C THR A 86 8.55 15.15 -1.04
N ASP A 87 9.29 15.67 -0.06
CA ASP A 87 10.76 15.69 -0.01
C ASP A 87 11.37 14.47 0.71
N GLY A 88 10.57 13.42 0.98
CA GLY A 88 11.09 12.14 1.50
C GLY A 88 11.37 12.12 3.00
N ARG A 89 10.73 13.00 3.77
CA ARG A 89 10.84 13.04 5.24
C ARG A 89 9.66 12.33 5.90
N VAL A 90 9.93 11.56 6.92
CA VAL A 90 8.91 10.94 7.77
C VAL A 90 8.40 11.96 8.79
N THR A 91 7.16 12.43 8.66
CA THR A 91 6.58 13.35 9.65
C THR A 91 6.22 12.61 10.93
N VAL A 92 5.51 11.50 10.80
CA VAL A 92 5.15 10.59 11.89
C VAL A 92 4.93 9.19 11.36
N SER A 93 5.39 8.19 12.10
CA SER A 93 5.16 6.78 11.80
C SER A 93 4.76 6.04 13.08
N PRO A 94 3.46 5.76 13.29
CA PRO A 94 3.01 5.07 14.48
C PRO A 94 3.55 3.64 14.61
N ASN A 95 3.86 3.02 13.48
CA ASN A 95 4.25 1.61 13.42
C ASN A 95 5.77 1.40 13.39
N VAL A 96 6.55 2.33 12.82
CA VAL A 96 8.02 2.23 12.75
C VAL A 96 8.62 3.13 13.82
N VAL A 97 9.09 2.50 14.90
CA VAL A 97 9.50 3.22 16.12
C VAL A 97 10.80 4.01 15.92
N GLY A 98 10.78 5.31 16.29
CA GLY A 98 11.98 6.15 16.37
C GLY A 98 12.44 6.74 15.04
N VAL A 99 11.54 6.86 14.06
CA VAL A 99 11.83 7.48 12.75
C VAL A 99 11.13 8.84 12.54
N ASP A 100 10.34 9.30 13.51
CA ASP A 100 9.61 10.56 13.40
C ASP A 100 10.58 11.74 13.17
N GLY A 101 10.29 12.54 12.15
CA GLY A 101 11.12 13.69 11.73
C GLY A 101 12.38 13.31 10.94
N ALA A 102 12.67 12.01 10.73
CA ALA A 102 13.86 11.58 10.01
C ALA A 102 13.73 11.80 8.50
N ASP A 103 14.86 12.11 7.87
CA ASP A 103 15.04 12.19 6.43
C ASP A 103 15.57 10.84 5.91
N ILE A 104 14.64 9.89 5.75
CA ILE A 104 15.01 8.53 5.30
C ILE A 104 15.35 8.52 3.81
N GLY A 105 14.64 9.30 2.99
CA GLY A 105 14.86 9.34 1.56
C GLY A 105 16.28 9.80 1.19
N SER A 106 16.65 11.01 1.65
CA SER A 106 17.99 11.56 1.38
C SER A 106 19.09 10.75 2.07
N GLY A 107 18.86 10.32 3.33
CA GLY A 107 19.84 9.52 4.08
C GLY A 107 20.19 8.21 3.37
N LEU A 108 19.20 7.47 2.91
CA LEU A 108 19.43 6.23 2.16
C LEU A 108 20.11 6.52 0.81
N SER A 109 19.69 7.58 0.09
CA SER A 109 20.30 7.98 -1.19
C SER A 109 21.79 8.30 -1.06
N GLU A 110 22.19 9.00 0.00
CA GLU A 110 23.60 9.29 0.30
C GLU A 110 24.39 8.01 0.61
N MET A 111 23.81 7.06 1.34
CA MET A 111 24.49 5.81 1.72
C MET A 111 24.72 4.89 0.54
N VAL A 112 23.71 4.74 -0.35
CA VAL A 112 23.78 3.79 -1.46
C VAL A 112 24.26 4.40 -2.77
N GLY A 113 24.32 5.74 -2.88
CA GLY A 113 24.75 6.46 -4.09
C GLY A 113 23.78 6.34 -5.27
N LEU A 114 22.50 6.06 -4.99
CA LEU A 114 21.44 5.85 -5.98
C LEU A 114 20.26 6.81 -5.73
N PRO A 115 19.45 7.10 -6.75
CA PRO A 115 18.16 7.78 -6.55
C PRO A 115 17.25 6.96 -5.64
N VAL A 116 16.73 7.59 -4.60
CA VAL A 116 15.76 6.96 -3.68
C VAL A 116 14.42 7.70 -3.74
N PHE A 117 13.36 6.94 -3.97
CA PHE A 117 11.98 7.39 -3.86
C PHE A 117 11.39 6.91 -2.54
N LEU A 118 10.76 7.79 -1.75
CA LEU A 118 10.08 7.44 -0.51
C LEU A 118 8.63 7.92 -0.54
N ASP A 119 7.69 7.04 -0.21
CA ASP A 119 6.27 7.37 -0.09
C ASP A 119 5.58 6.51 0.97
N ASN A 120 4.31 6.82 1.25
CA ASN A 120 3.46 5.96 2.06
C ASN A 120 3.26 4.59 1.37
N GLU A 121 3.18 3.51 2.17
CA GLU A 121 3.08 2.14 1.68
C GLU A 121 1.81 1.89 0.85
N VAL A 122 0.68 2.55 1.21
CA VAL A 122 -0.56 2.38 0.45
C VAL A 122 -0.51 3.16 -0.87
N ASN A 123 0.17 4.32 -0.90
CA ASN A 123 0.44 5.03 -2.15
C ASN A 123 1.29 4.18 -3.10
N CYS A 124 2.31 3.50 -2.57
CA CYS A 124 3.12 2.55 -3.36
C CYS A 124 2.25 1.40 -3.88
N ALA A 125 1.44 0.78 -3.02
CA ALA A 125 0.53 -0.29 -3.43
C ALA A 125 -0.43 0.16 -4.55
N ALA A 126 -1.01 1.36 -4.42
CA ALA A 126 -1.90 1.92 -5.43
C ALA A 126 -1.20 2.16 -6.79
N ARG A 127 0.10 2.55 -6.79
CA ARG A 127 0.89 2.64 -8.03
C ARG A 127 1.00 1.29 -8.74
N TRP A 128 1.30 0.24 -7.98
CA TRP A 128 1.35 -1.09 -8.57
C TRP A 128 0.00 -1.53 -9.12
N GLU A 129 -1.09 -1.27 -8.40
CA GLU A 129 -2.45 -1.61 -8.86
C GLU A 129 -2.82 -0.87 -10.15
N LEU A 130 -2.41 0.40 -10.30
CA LEU A 130 -2.59 1.16 -11.55
C LEU A 130 -1.75 0.63 -12.71
N ALA A 131 -0.49 0.27 -12.46
CA ALA A 131 0.44 -0.16 -13.50
C ALA A 131 0.19 -1.60 -13.96
N SER A 132 -0.05 -2.51 -13.00
CA SER A 132 0.00 -3.97 -13.25
C SER A 132 -1.15 -4.75 -12.61
N GLY A 133 -1.89 -4.13 -11.68
CA GLY A 133 -2.89 -4.82 -10.87
C GLY A 133 -4.35 -4.58 -11.29
N ALA A 134 -5.24 -4.63 -10.30
CA ALA A 134 -6.69 -4.54 -10.48
C ALA A 134 -7.16 -3.20 -11.06
N ALA A 135 -6.42 -2.12 -10.80
CA ALA A 135 -6.76 -0.76 -11.28
C ALA A 135 -6.13 -0.42 -12.64
N ARG A 136 -5.56 -1.40 -13.35
CA ARG A 136 -4.98 -1.15 -14.68
C ARG A 136 -6.00 -0.58 -15.65
N GLY A 137 -5.68 0.59 -16.22
CA GLY A 137 -6.55 1.31 -17.15
C GLY A 137 -7.66 2.14 -16.51
N ILE A 138 -7.69 2.22 -15.19
CA ILE A 138 -8.57 3.11 -14.42
C ILE A 138 -7.93 4.49 -14.36
N ARG A 139 -8.74 5.55 -14.50
CA ARG A 139 -8.29 6.94 -14.31
C ARG A 139 -8.53 7.41 -12.88
N ASP A 140 -9.74 7.18 -12.38
CA ASP A 140 -10.17 7.67 -11.08
C ASP A 140 -10.59 6.50 -10.20
N GLY A 141 -9.86 6.29 -9.12
CA GLY A 141 -10.06 5.17 -8.20
C GLY A 141 -9.65 5.52 -6.78
N VAL A 142 -9.96 4.62 -5.87
CA VAL A 142 -9.51 4.71 -4.47
C VAL A 142 -8.99 3.34 -4.05
N MET A 143 -7.84 3.30 -3.38
CA MET A 143 -7.39 2.13 -2.66
C MET A 143 -7.70 2.28 -1.17
N VAL A 144 -8.25 1.25 -0.57
CA VAL A 144 -8.51 1.14 0.88
C VAL A 144 -7.79 -0.08 1.40
N SER A 145 -6.78 0.14 2.23
CA SER A 145 -5.97 -0.93 2.84
C SER A 145 -6.52 -1.26 4.22
N LEU A 146 -7.08 -2.45 4.38
CA LEU A 146 -7.70 -2.96 5.60
C LEU A 146 -6.69 -3.85 6.36
N GLY A 147 -5.89 -3.21 7.21
CA GLY A 147 -4.92 -3.84 8.10
C GLY A 147 -5.32 -3.68 9.57
N THR A 148 -4.34 -3.50 10.47
CA THR A 148 -4.57 -3.14 11.87
C THR A 148 -5.40 -1.87 11.99
N GLY A 149 -5.13 -0.86 11.13
CA GLY A 149 -5.92 0.34 10.88
C GLY A 149 -6.50 0.35 9.47
N ILE A 150 -6.84 1.54 8.98
CA ILE A 150 -7.23 1.79 7.59
C ILE A 150 -6.28 2.81 6.98
N GLY A 151 -5.50 2.38 5.99
CA GLY A 151 -4.80 3.26 5.09
C GLY A 151 -5.58 3.48 3.79
N GLY A 152 -5.15 4.45 2.97
CA GLY A 152 -5.76 4.66 1.66
C GLY A 152 -4.88 5.42 0.70
N ALA A 153 -5.27 5.39 -0.57
CA ALA A 153 -4.67 6.20 -1.61
C ALA A 153 -5.76 6.61 -2.61
N PHE A 154 -5.65 7.83 -3.12
CA PHE A 154 -6.52 8.32 -4.18
C PHE A 154 -5.78 8.24 -5.51
N MET A 155 -6.42 7.67 -6.51
CA MET A 155 -5.95 7.59 -7.88
C MET A 155 -6.80 8.57 -8.70
N LEU A 156 -6.18 9.62 -9.22
CA LEU A 156 -6.85 10.65 -10.01
C LEU A 156 -6.08 10.87 -11.32
N ASP A 157 -6.80 10.89 -12.44
CA ASP A 157 -6.21 11.00 -13.78
C ASP A 157 -5.12 9.94 -14.08
N GLY A 158 -5.19 8.76 -13.45
CA GLY A 158 -4.24 7.67 -13.62
C GLY A 158 -2.97 7.80 -12.75
N GLU A 159 -2.94 8.75 -11.83
CA GLU A 159 -1.82 9.00 -10.92
C GLU A 159 -2.25 8.93 -9.45
N VAL A 160 -1.32 8.61 -8.56
CA VAL A 160 -1.57 8.63 -7.11
C VAL A 160 -1.47 10.05 -6.58
N LEU A 161 -2.55 10.54 -5.97
CA LEU A 161 -2.61 11.86 -5.36
C LEU A 161 -1.81 11.90 -4.05
N ARG A 162 -0.67 12.60 -4.05
CA ARG A 162 0.12 12.84 -2.84
C ARG A 162 -0.31 14.08 -2.06
N GLY A 163 -1.02 15.01 -2.71
CA GLY A 163 -1.35 16.32 -2.14
C GLY A 163 -0.14 17.27 -2.11
N SER A 164 -0.37 18.51 -1.68
CA SER A 164 0.65 19.57 -1.72
C SER A 164 1.87 19.32 -0.81
N GLY A 165 1.69 18.56 0.25
CA GLY A 165 2.73 18.23 1.23
C GLY A 165 3.13 16.75 1.27
N GLY A 166 2.52 15.90 0.45
CA GLY A 166 2.73 14.46 0.49
C GLY A 166 1.81 13.71 1.46
N LEU A 167 0.88 14.40 2.12
CA LEU A 167 0.12 13.87 3.25
C LEU A 167 -1.34 13.52 2.90
N ALA A 168 -1.70 13.44 1.61
CA ALA A 168 -3.03 12.99 1.21
C ALA A 168 -3.14 11.46 1.35
N GLY A 169 -4.37 10.97 1.54
CA GLY A 169 -4.61 9.51 1.53
C GLY A 169 -4.81 8.89 2.91
N GLU A 170 -5.28 9.67 3.89
CA GLU A 170 -5.56 9.21 5.26
C GLU A 170 -7.07 9.02 5.54
N PRO A 171 -7.82 8.23 4.73
CA PRO A 171 -9.27 8.09 4.89
C PRO A 171 -9.65 7.37 6.18
N GLY A 172 -8.78 6.55 6.76
CA GLY A 172 -9.01 5.87 8.03
C GLY A 172 -9.29 6.82 9.18
N HIS A 173 -8.78 8.06 9.07
CA HIS A 173 -9.00 9.10 10.05
C HIS A 173 -10.20 10.02 9.74
N MET A 174 -10.97 9.73 8.71
CA MET A 174 -12.25 10.38 8.44
C MET A 174 -13.25 10.06 9.55
N ILE A 175 -13.93 11.09 10.10
CA ILE A 175 -14.91 10.89 11.17
C ILE A 175 -16.20 10.34 10.56
N VAL A 176 -16.56 9.12 10.92
CA VAL A 176 -17.81 8.45 10.51
C VAL A 176 -18.85 8.40 11.61
N GLU A 177 -18.44 8.65 12.87
CA GLU A 177 -19.32 8.67 14.05
C GLU A 177 -18.91 9.82 14.98
N ALA A 178 -19.64 10.92 14.95
CA ALA A 178 -19.31 12.10 15.76
C ALA A 178 -19.42 11.77 17.27
N GLY A 179 -18.31 12.00 18.02
CA GLY A 179 -18.22 11.65 19.43
C GLY A 179 -18.14 10.15 19.71
N GLY A 180 -17.81 9.36 18.69
CA GLY A 180 -17.67 7.92 18.78
C GLY A 180 -16.38 7.46 19.47
N ARG A 181 -15.86 6.30 19.06
CA ARG A 181 -14.69 5.65 19.70
C ARG A 181 -13.43 6.49 19.60
N GLU A 182 -12.63 6.50 20.66
CA GLU A 182 -11.33 7.17 20.68
C GLU A 182 -10.37 6.51 19.68
N CYS A 183 -9.63 7.34 18.93
CA CYS A 183 -8.60 6.92 18.00
C CYS A 183 -7.22 7.36 18.51
N ALA A 184 -6.19 6.58 18.24
CA ALA A 184 -4.82 6.89 18.59
C ALA A 184 -4.31 8.24 18.00
N CYS A 185 -4.96 8.74 16.93
CA CYS A 185 -4.66 10.07 16.37
C CYS A 185 -5.14 11.24 17.27
N GLY A 186 -5.75 10.98 18.43
CA GLY A 186 -6.27 11.98 19.37
C GLY A 186 -7.69 12.46 19.07
N ARG A 187 -8.35 11.96 18.00
CA ARG A 187 -9.74 12.28 17.65
C ARG A 187 -10.68 11.16 18.05
N GLN A 188 -11.99 11.39 17.94
CA GLN A 188 -13.03 10.41 18.17
C GLN A 188 -13.82 10.17 16.90
N GLY A 189 -14.21 8.88 16.67
CA GLY A 189 -15.09 8.50 15.59
C GLY A 189 -14.40 8.27 14.24
N CYS A 190 -13.08 8.12 14.20
CA CYS A 190 -12.34 7.79 12.98
C CYS A 190 -12.82 6.45 12.38
N TRP A 191 -12.90 6.37 11.07
CA TRP A 191 -13.40 5.21 10.33
C TRP A 191 -12.66 3.91 10.67
N GLU A 192 -11.35 3.95 10.85
CA GLU A 192 -10.55 2.78 11.24
C GLU A 192 -11.00 2.15 12.57
N MET A 193 -11.62 2.94 13.46
CA MET A 193 -12.16 2.42 14.71
C MET A 193 -13.38 1.53 14.52
N TYR A 194 -13.93 1.46 13.29
CA TYR A 194 -15.18 0.75 12.97
C TYR A 194 -15.02 -0.28 11.85
N ALA A 195 -14.01 -0.14 10.97
CA ALA A 195 -13.88 -0.99 9.79
C ALA A 195 -12.43 -1.45 9.51
N SER A 196 -11.57 -1.49 10.52
CA SER A 196 -10.22 -2.09 10.45
C SER A 196 -10.18 -3.52 10.99
N GLY A 197 -9.05 -4.21 10.84
CA GLY A 197 -8.82 -5.51 11.47
C GLY A 197 -8.99 -5.46 12.98
N SER A 198 -8.44 -4.41 13.66
CA SER A 198 -8.65 -4.19 15.09
C SER A 198 -10.11 -3.95 15.46
N ALA A 199 -10.88 -3.32 14.58
CA ALA A 199 -12.32 -3.15 14.77
C ALA A 199 -13.05 -4.49 14.65
N LEU A 200 -12.68 -5.33 13.70
CA LEU A 200 -13.25 -6.67 13.55
C LEU A 200 -12.92 -7.58 14.75
N ASP A 201 -11.68 -7.55 15.25
CA ASP A 201 -11.30 -8.27 16.48
C ASP A 201 -12.19 -7.87 17.65
N ARG A 202 -12.40 -6.57 17.83
CA ARG A 202 -13.25 -6.05 18.90
C ARG A 202 -14.72 -6.49 18.75
N MET A 203 -15.30 -6.38 17.56
CA MET A 203 -16.67 -6.82 17.29
C MET A 203 -16.83 -8.32 17.54
N ALA A 204 -15.85 -9.11 17.12
CA ALA A 204 -15.81 -10.54 17.39
C ALA A 204 -15.80 -10.84 18.91
N ALA A 205 -14.93 -10.17 19.67
CA ALA A 205 -14.84 -10.32 21.11
C ALA A 205 -16.15 -9.93 21.82
N GLU A 206 -16.80 -8.84 21.38
CA GLU A 206 -18.06 -8.35 21.95
C GLU A 206 -19.23 -9.31 21.68
N ARG A 207 -19.29 -9.98 20.51
CA ARG A 207 -20.43 -10.81 20.08
C ARG A 207 -20.22 -12.31 20.26
N LEU A 208 -19.00 -12.81 20.05
CA LEU A 208 -18.70 -14.25 20.03
C LEU A 208 -17.99 -14.72 21.30
N GLY A 209 -17.59 -13.80 22.19
CA GLY A 209 -16.91 -14.07 23.44
C GLY A 209 -15.51 -13.44 23.47
N HIS A 210 -15.05 -13.11 24.67
CA HIS A 210 -13.88 -12.28 24.94
C HIS A 210 -12.57 -12.73 24.22
N ASP A 211 -12.42 -14.01 23.94
CA ASP A 211 -11.24 -14.59 23.30
C ASP A 211 -11.39 -14.70 21.76
N ALA A 212 -12.53 -14.25 21.20
CA ALA A 212 -12.75 -14.29 19.76
C ALA A 212 -12.00 -13.15 19.05
N SER A 213 -11.47 -13.46 17.88
CA SER A 213 -10.74 -12.52 16.99
C SER A 213 -11.42 -12.43 15.62
N GLY A 214 -11.03 -11.45 14.82
CA GLY A 214 -11.48 -11.32 13.43
C GLY A 214 -11.30 -12.61 12.63
N PRO A 215 -10.12 -13.23 12.59
CA PRO A 215 -9.92 -14.53 11.94
C PRO A 215 -10.81 -15.66 12.50
N ALA A 216 -11.12 -15.65 13.79
CA ALA A 216 -12.06 -16.61 14.37
C ALA A 216 -13.52 -16.35 13.89
N ALA A 217 -13.91 -15.07 13.78
CA ALA A 217 -15.20 -14.67 13.26
C ALA A 217 -15.35 -15.02 11.77
N THR A 218 -14.36 -14.73 10.91
CA THR A 218 -14.39 -15.10 9.49
C THR A 218 -14.44 -16.62 9.31
N ALA A 219 -13.66 -17.38 10.10
CA ALA A 219 -13.72 -18.85 10.09
C ALA A 219 -15.08 -19.40 10.54
N ALA A 220 -15.74 -18.79 11.54
CA ALA A 220 -17.07 -19.18 11.97
C ALA A 220 -18.14 -18.83 10.93
N ALA A 221 -18.06 -17.65 10.32
CA ALA A 221 -18.95 -17.22 9.25
C ALA A 221 -18.89 -18.14 8.02
N ARG A 222 -17.68 -18.62 7.65
CA ARG A 222 -17.52 -19.64 6.58
C ARG A 222 -18.25 -20.96 6.87
N ARG A 223 -18.51 -21.27 8.15
CA ARG A 223 -19.32 -22.42 8.56
C ARG A 223 -20.82 -22.11 8.68
N GLY A 224 -21.22 -20.87 8.41
CA GLY A 224 -22.61 -20.44 8.49
C GLY A 224 -23.09 -20.11 9.93
N ASP A 225 -22.17 -19.81 10.84
CA ASP A 225 -22.52 -19.43 12.22
C ASP A 225 -23.26 -18.07 12.24
N PRO A 226 -24.55 -18.04 12.67
CA PRO A 226 -25.34 -16.82 12.59
C PRO A 226 -24.75 -15.62 13.36
N PRO A 227 -24.26 -15.74 14.62
CA PRO A 227 -23.62 -14.64 15.32
C PRO A 227 -22.38 -14.09 14.59
N ALA A 228 -21.57 -14.95 13.95
CA ALA A 228 -20.42 -14.53 13.19
C ALA A 228 -20.82 -13.81 11.89
N LEU A 229 -21.88 -14.24 11.23
CA LEU A 229 -22.42 -13.54 10.06
C LEU A 229 -22.94 -12.14 10.43
N GLU A 230 -23.56 -11.98 11.63
CA GLU A 230 -23.98 -10.66 12.13
C GLU A 230 -22.77 -9.73 12.39
N VAL A 231 -21.66 -10.27 12.91
CA VAL A 231 -20.41 -9.51 13.08
C VAL A 231 -19.91 -9.00 11.73
N LEU A 232 -19.87 -9.85 10.70
CA LEU A 232 -19.39 -9.45 9.38
C LEU A 232 -20.36 -8.47 8.69
N ASP A 233 -21.67 -8.58 8.91
CA ASP A 233 -22.65 -7.63 8.37
C ASP A 233 -22.49 -6.25 9.00
N GLU A 234 -22.31 -6.16 10.33
CA GLU A 234 -22.02 -4.90 11.01
C GLU A 234 -20.71 -4.27 10.53
N PHE A 235 -19.65 -5.09 10.39
CA PHE A 235 -18.36 -4.64 9.83
C PHE A 235 -18.54 -4.10 8.41
N ALA A 236 -19.25 -4.83 7.56
CA ALA A 236 -19.54 -4.46 6.18
C ALA A 236 -20.34 -3.15 6.07
N TYR A 237 -21.26 -2.89 7.00
CA TYR A 237 -21.96 -1.60 7.07
C TYR A 237 -20.99 -0.44 7.30
N TRP A 238 -20.09 -0.55 8.28
CA TRP A 238 -19.13 0.50 8.58
C TRP A 238 -18.10 0.68 7.44
N LEU A 239 -17.71 -0.42 6.80
CA LEU A 239 -16.85 -0.37 5.61
C LEU A 239 -17.56 0.37 4.47
N ALA A 240 -18.80 0.01 4.17
CA ALA A 240 -19.60 0.65 3.14
C ALA A 240 -19.85 2.13 3.42
N LEU A 241 -20.04 2.52 4.69
CA LEU A 241 -20.24 3.91 5.07
C LEU A 241 -19.03 4.77 4.72
N GLY A 242 -17.82 4.33 5.07
CA GLY A 242 -16.61 5.04 4.70
C GLY A 242 -16.39 5.08 3.18
N ILE A 243 -16.58 3.96 2.49
CA ILE A 243 -16.51 3.90 1.02
C ILE A 243 -17.53 4.86 0.40
N SER A 244 -18.76 4.95 0.93
CA SER A 244 -19.78 5.88 0.40
C SER A 244 -19.33 7.34 0.49
N ASN A 245 -18.67 7.73 1.60
CA ASN A 245 -18.11 9.07 1.77
C ASN A 245 -17.02 9.36 0.73
N LEU A 246 -16.12 8.39 0.49
CA LEU A 246 -15.10 8.51 -0.56
C LEU A 246 -15.74 8.64 -1.95
N CYS A 247 -16.77 7.86 -2.24
CA CYS A 247 -17.52 7.95 -3.50
C CYS A 247 -18.19 9.31 -3.71
N ILE A 248 -18.67 9.92 -2.63
CA ILE A 248 -19.29 11.27 -2.72
C ILE A 248 -18.23 12.33 -3.03
N LEU A 249 -17.00 12.17 -2.53
CA LEU A 249 -15.93 13.14 -2.71
C LEU A 249 -15.20 13.02 -4.04
N THR A 250 -14.98 11.79 -4.53
CA THR A 250 -14.06 11.54 -5.66
C THR A 250 -14.74 10.91 -6.88
N ASP A 251 -15.96 10.42 -6.76
CA ASP A 251 -16.71 9.72 -7.83
C ASP A 251 -15.87 8.64 -8.56
N PRO A 252 -15.29 7.68 -7.85
CA PRO A 252 -14.33 6.75 -8.42
C PRO A 252 -15.01 5.70 -9.30
N GLU A 253 -14.31 5.24 -10.34
CA GLU A 253 -14.70 4.09 -11.17
C GLU A 253 -14.53 2.76 -10.40
N MET A 254 -13.55 2.74 -9.48
CA MET A 254 -13.15 1.54 -8.75
C MET A 254 -12.70 1.85 -7.34
N VAL A 255 -13.00 0.92 -6.43
CA VAL A 255 -12.40 0.84 -5.09
C VAL A 255 -11.61 -0.46 -5.00
N VAL A 256 -10.30 -0.37 -4.78
CA VAL A 256 -9.42 -1.53 -4.57
C VAL A 256 -9.28 -1.77 -3.07
N ILE A 257 -9.59 -2.98 -2.62
CA ILE A 257 -9.47 -3.38 -1.21
C ILE A 257 -8.16 -4.13 -1.04
N GLY A 258 -7.23 -3.53 -0.30
CA GLY A 258 -5.95 -4.12 0.08
C GLY A 258 -5.89 -4.47 1.57
N GLY A 259 -4.69 -4.84 2.03
CA GLY A 259 -4.44 -5.23 3.41
C GLY A 259 -4.91 -6.66 3.72
N GLY A 260 -4.63 -7.15 4.93
CA GLY A 260 -4.88 -8.55 5.31
C GLY A 260 -6.33 -9.00 5.20
N LEU A 261 -7.30 -8.09 5.44
CA LEU A 261 -8.72 -8.43 5.30
C LEU A 261 -9.20 -8.62 3.85
N SER A 262 -8.39 -8.24 2.86
CA SER A 262 -8.69 -8.55 1.44
C SER A 262 -8.70 -10.06 1.14
N GLU A 263 -8.04 -10.87 1.97
CA GLU A 263 -8.06 -12.34 1.88
C GLU A 263 -9.43 -12.93 2.21
N ASP A 264 -10.22 -12.24 3.04
CA ASP A 264 -11.60 -12.62 3.39
C ASP A 264 -12.66 -11.86 2.55
N TRP A 265 -12.26 -11.24 1.42
CA TRP A 265 -13.16 -10.44 0.61
C TRP A 265 -14.37 -11.20 0.09
N ASP A 266 -14.25 -12.50 -0.16
CA ASP A 266 -15.37 -13.38 -0.53
C ASP A 266 -16.53 -13.38 0.48
N LEU A 267 -16.22 -13.17 1.78
CA LEU A 267 -17.23 -13.04 2.84
C LEU A 267 -17.77 -11.60 2.97
N LEU A 268 -16.94 -10.60 2.69
CA LEU A 268 -17.25 -9.20 2.90
C LEU A 268 -17.87 -8.50 1.68
N ALA A 269 -17.63 -9.00 0.48
CA ALA A 269 -18.06 -8.35 -0.76
C ALA A 269 -19.58 -8.11 -0.81
N GLN A 270 -20.35 -9.18 -0.67
CA GLN A 270 -21.81 -9.11 -0.83
C GLN A 270 -22.48 -8.21 0.21
N PRO A 271 -22.22 -8.31 1.54
CA PRO A 271 -22.83 -7.40 2.51
C PRO A 271 -22.34 -5.96 2.34
N THR A 272 -21.06 -5.72 2.01
CA THR A 272 -20.53 -4.38 1.74
C THR A 272 -21.21 -3.72 0.54
N GLU A 273 -21.38 -4.44 -0.57
CA GLU A 273 -22.07 -3.93 -1.75
C GLU A 273 -23.54 -3.65 -1.48
N ALA A 274 -24.21 -4.48 -0.69
CA ALA A 274 -25.59 -4.29 -0.30
C ALA A 274 -25.79 -3.01 0.53
N HIS A 275 -24.94 -2.80 1.55
CA HIS A 275 -24.97 -1.58 2.36
C HIS A 275 -24.59 -0.35 1.52
N LEU A 276 -23.55 -0.44 0.70
CA LEU A 276 -23.13 0.65 -0.17
C LEU A 276 -24.24 1.07 -1.14
N ALA A 277 -24.98 0.10 -1.66
CA ALA A 277 -26.11 0.36 -2.54
C ALA A 277 -27.21 1.22 -1.88
N ALA A 278 -27.41 1.04 -0.58
CA ALA A 278 -28.39 1.82 0.19
C ALA A 278 -27.86 3.23 0.56
N LEU A 279 -26.54 3.38 0.69
CA LEU A 279 -25.90 4.63 1.12
C LEU A 279 -25.60 5.59 -0.04
N LEU A 280 -25.42 5.09 -1.27
CA LEU A 280 -25.07 5.91 -2.43
C LEU A 280 -26.30 6.66 -2.99
N ILE A 281 -26.26 7.97 -2.89
CA ILE A 281 -27.33 8.85 -3.35
C ILE A 281 -27.33 8.92 -4.88
N GLY A 282 -28.50 8.65 -5.48
CA GLY A 282 -28.77 8.90 -6.92
C GLY A 282 -28.00 8.02 -7.91
N ARG A 283 -27.31 6.98 -7.43
CA ARG A 283 -26.54 6.08 -8.32
C ARG A 283 -27.33 4.83 -8.68
N SER A 284 -27.43 4.60 -9.99
CA SER A 284 -27.94 3.31 -10.50
C SER A 284 -26.93 2.19 -10.24
N PRO A 285 -27.32 0.91 -10.31
CA PRO A 285 -26.39 -0.20 -10.19
C PRO A 285 -25.19 -0.13 -11.14
N THR A 286 -25.38 0.44 -12.33
CA THR A 286 -24.34 0.56 -13.37
C THR A 286 -23.44 1.80 -13.19
N SER A 287 -23.78 2.71 -12.28
CA SER A 287 -22.99 3.91 -11.96
C SER A 287 -22.30 3.86 -10.60
N ARG A 288 -22.30 2.68 -9.97
CA ARG A 288 -21.55 2.43 -8.73
C ARG A 288 -20.12 2.04 -9.08
N PRO A 289 -19.14 2.38 -8.22
CA PRO A 289 -17.78 1.88 -8.41
C PRO A 289 -17.75 0.36 -8.31
N ARG A 290 -16.85 -0.26 -9.05
CA ARG A 290 -16.53 -1.67 -8.83
C ARG A 290 -15.69 -1.77 -7.56
N ILE A 291 -15.97 -2.74 -6.69
CA ILE A 291 -15.15 -3.01 -5.51
C ILE A 291 -14.44 -4.33 -5.74
N VAL A 292 -13.12 -4.32 -5.74
CA VAL A 292 -12.29 -5.48 -6.07
C VAL A 292 -11.15 -5.65 -5.07
N PRO A 293 -10.71 -6.88 -4.76
CA PRO A 293 -9.51 -7.06 -3.95
C PRO A 293 -8.25 -6.72 -4.74
N SER A 294 -7.20 -6.27 -4.03
CA SER A 294 -5.85 -6.10 -4.54
C SER A 294 -5.30 -7.40 -5.12
N GLN A 295 -4.53 -7.32 -6.21
CA GLN A 295 -4.00 -8.51 -6.90
C GLN A 295 -2.63 -8.95 -6.40
N ALA A 296 -1.76 -8.03 -5.94
CA ALA A 296 -0.42 -8.39 -5.46
C ALA A 296 -0.39 -8.79 -3.97
N GLY A 297 -1.47 -8.59 -3.23
CA GLY A 297 -1.50 -8.89 -1.80
C GLY A 297 -0.38 -8.16 -1.03
N GLU A 298 0.41 -8.88 -0.24
CA GLU A 298 1.51 -8.29 0.55
C GLU A 298 2.68 -7.74 -0.27
N LEU A 299 2.77 -8.07 -1.58
CA LEU A 299 3.84 -7.59 -2.46
C LEU A 299 3.57 -6.20 -3.03
N SER A 300 2.31 -5.74 -3.03
CA SER A 300 1.89 -4.55 -3.78
C SER A 300 2.67 -3.29 -3.38
N ALA A 301 2.93 -3.08 -2.09
CA ALA A 301 3.67 -1.92 -1.61
C ALA A 301 5.13 -1.93 -2.07
N ALA A 302 5.83 -3.05 -1.92
CA ALA A 302 7.22 -3.18 -2.35
C ALA A 302 7.36 -3.09 -3.88
N LEU A 303 6.50 -3.78 -4.64
CA LEU A 303 6.48 -3.70 -6.09
C LEU A 303 6.19 -2.29 -6.60
N GLY A 304 5.21 -1.61 -5.98
CA GLY A 304 4.89 -0.23 -6.33
C GLY A 304 5.99 0.77 -5.93
N ALA A 305 6.71 0.51 -4.84
CA ALA A 305 7.89 1.27 -4.48
C ALA A 305 8.99 1.13 -5.55
N ALA A 306 9.27 -0.08 -6.03
CA ALA A 306 10.23 -0.31 -7.11
C ALA A 306 9.89 0.47 -8.41
N GLN A 307 8.60 0.71 -8.66
CA GLN A 307 8.12 1.49 -9.82
C GLN A 307 8.12 3.02 -9.58
N GLY A 308 8.36 3.49 -8.35
CA GLY A 308 8.29 4.90 -7.97
C GLY A 308 9.23 5.83 -8.76
N HIS A 309 10.28 5.30 -9.35
CA HIS A 309 11.25 6.06 -10.14
C HIS A 309 10.67 6.64 -11.44
N SER A 310 9.68 5.99 -12.06
CA SER A 310 9.12 6.42 -13.35
C SER A 310 8.38 7.77 -13.25
N ASN A 311 7.90 8.16 -12.07
CA ASN A 311 7.14 9.39 -11.84
C ASN A 311 7.94 10.45 -11.04
N ALA A 312 9.10 10.10 -10.45
CA ALA A 312 9.86 11.01 -9.59
C ALA A 312 10.68 12.05 -10.38
N PHE A 313 10.87 11.87 -11.69
CA PHE A 313 11.67 12.77 -12.54
C PHE A 313 10.85 13.62 -13.51
N ASP A 314 9.53 13.46 -13.54
CA ASP A 314 8.66 14.40 -14.25
C ASP A 314 8.31 15.55 -13.31
N ASP A 315 9.34 16.33 -12.95
CA ASP A 315 9.14 17.56 -12.20
C ASP A 315 8.34 18.51 -13.07
N GLY A 316 7.25 19.06 -12.51
CA GLY A 316 6.25 19.89 -13.21
C GLY A 316 6.75 21.17 -13.85
N SER A 317 7.90 21.13 -14.57
CA SER A 317 8.39 22.25 -15.36
C SER A 317 7.72 22.40 -16.74
N SER A 318 6.78 21.50 -17.10
CA SER A 318 6.12 21.54 -18.42
C SER A 318 4.60 21.74 -18.43
N ARG A 319 3.95 22.02 -17.29
CA ARG A 319 2.51 22.35 -17.27
C ARG A 319 2.25 23.82 -16.87
N VAL A 320 2.82 24.76 -17.64
CA VAL A 320 2.34 26.13 -17.71
C VAL A 320 2.26 26.52 -19.18
N THR A 321 1.14 26.28 -19.81
CA THR A 321 0.62 27.09 -20.90
C THR A 321 -0.91 27.07 -20.85
#